data_fde6f6d065ae9eee0c92b79a6d867384
#
_entry.id   fde6f6d065ae9eee0c92b79a6d867384
#
_cell.length_a   1.000
_cell.length_b   1.000
_cell.length_c   1.000
_cell.angle_alpha   90.00
_cell.angle_beta   90.00
_cell.angle_gamma   90.00
#
_symmetry.space_group_name_H-M   'P 1'
#
loop_
_entity.id
_entity.type
_entity.pdbx_description
1 polymer ?
#
loop_
_entity_poly.entity_id
_entity_poly.type
_entity_poly.pdbx_seq_one_letter_code
_entity_poly.pdbx_strand_id
1 'polypeptide(L)'
;MPVACIVSGAKRTDMKKLGELLDALMIERPPVPGETPDEERPQLCLDRGYDYDACRDTARAHGYVPHIPPKASKAQPLPPPGDPDRHPPRRWVVEVAHAWFNRFRRLLIRWEKKADNYLALVHLAAVLIIYRKLRHAHLLSG
;
A
#
# COMPACT_ATOMS: atom_id res chain seq x y z
N MET A 1 -0.50 -6.37 -6.99
CA MET A 1 -1.22 -5.59 -8.05
C MET A 1 -1.75 -4.32 -7.39
N PRO A 2 -1.74 -3.15 -8.06
CA PRO A 2 -2.31 -1.93 -7.51
C PRO A 2 -3.84 -2.04 -7.49
N VAL A 3 -4.46 -1.94 -6.32
CA VAL A 3 -5.92 -2.08 -6.12
C VAL A 3 -6.59 -0.78 -5.70
N ALA A 4 -5.81 0.20 -5.26
CA ALA A 4 -6.24 1.57 -5.01
C ALA A 4 -5.08 2.53 -5.26
N CYS A 5 -5.39 3.75 -5.68
CA CYS A 5 -4.43 4.82 -5.88
C CYS A 5 -5.09 6.15 -5.50
N ILE A 6 -4.34 7.01 -4.81
CA ILE A 6 -4.72 8.39 -4.55
C ILE A 6 -3.59 9.33 -5.00
N VAL A 7 -3.93 10.57 -5.30
CA VAL A 7 -2.93 11.60 -5.64
C VAL A 7 -2.94 12.66 -4.55
N SER A 8 -1.78 12.95 -4.01
CA SER A 8 -1.59 14.02 -3.03
C SER A 8 -0.55 15.03 -3.47
N GLY A 9 -0.60 16.24 -2.90
CA GLY A 9 0.44 17.24 -3.13
C GLY A 9 1.76 16.83 -2.48
N ALA A 10 2.89 17.12 -3.11
CA ALA A 10 4.24 16.75 -2.68
C ALA A 10 4.63 17.22 -1.25
N LYS A 11 3.92 18.21 -0.70
CA LYS A 11 4.13 18.71 0.68
C LYS A 11 3.34 17.98 1.75
N ARG A 12 2.45 17.04 1.38
CA ARG A 12 1.65 16.27 2.33
C ARG A 12 2.36 14.97 2.66
N THR A 13 2.45 14.67 3.95
CA THR A 13 3.05 13.43 4.43
C THR A 13 2.13 12.26 4.14
N ASP A 14 2.64 11.22 3.50
CA ASP A 14 1.87 10.05 3.05
C ASP A 14 1.11 9.35 4.19
N MET A 15 1.69 9.32 5.39
CA MET A 15 1.03 8.73 6.57
C MET A 15 -0.31 9.38 6.92
N LYS A 16 -0.52 10.69 6.63
CA LYS A 16 -1.80 11.37 6.83
C LYS A 16 -2.87 10.97 5.81
N LYS A 17 -2.46 10.27 4.75
CA LYS A 17 -3.31 9.82 3.65
C LYS A 17 -3.61 8.32 3.71
N LEU A 18 -3.08 7.62 4.72
CA LEU A 18 -3.29 6.19 4.86
C LEU A 18 -4.78 5.82 4.94
N GLY A 19 -5.55 6.52 5.78
CA GLY A 19 -6.99 6.29 5.90
C GLY A 19 -7.71 6.50 4.56
N GLU A 20 -7.46 7.63 3.89
CA GLU A 20 -8.04 7.95 2.59
C GLU A 20 -7.70 6.89 1.51
N LEU A 21 -6.46 6.36 1.54
CA LEU A 21 -6.06 5.28 0.65
C LEU A 21 -6.79 3.97 0.95
N LEU A 22 -6.94 3.63 2.23
CA LEU A 22 -7.67 2.43 2.64
C LEU A 22 -9.18 2.54 2.37
N ASP A 23 -9.75 3.74 2.48
CA ASP A 23 -11.14 4.02 2.10
C ASP A 23 -11.37 3.91 0.59
N ALA A 24 -10.35 4.20 -0.22
CA ALA A 24 -10.41 4.08 -1.67
C ALA A 24 -10.29 2.64 -2.20
N LEU A 25 -10.09 1.64 -1.33
CA LEU A 25 -10.07 0.24 -1.72
C LEU A 25 -11.47 -0.19 -2.20
N MET A 26 -11.55 -0.63 -3.45
CA MET A 26 -12.80 -1.11 -4.07
C MET A 26 -13.02 -2.62 -3.90
N ILE A 27 -12.14 -3.29 -3.15
CA ILE A 27 -12.28 -4.70 -2.80
C ILE A 27 -13.06 -4.86 -1.49
N GLU A 28 -13.65 -6.03 -1.30
CA GLU A 28 -14.33 -6.37 -0.05
C GLU A 28 -13.38 -6.15 1.14
N ARG A 29 -13.86 -5.40 2.12
CA ARG A 29 -13.05 -5.07 3.31
C ARG A 29 -12.97 -6.29 4.22
N PRO A 30 -11.83 -6.51 4.88
CA PRO A 30 -11.74 -7.54 5.89
C PRO A 30 -12.75 -7.27 7.02
N PRO A 31 -13.20 -8.31 7.73
CA PRO A 31 -14.14 -8.15 8.86
C PRO A 31 -13.57 -7.18 9.91
N VAL A 32 -14.49 -6.50 10.60
CA VAL A 32 -14.16 -5.51 11.63
C VAL A 32 -13.44 -6.16 12.81
N PRO A 33 -12.46 -5.49 13.45
CA PRO A 33 -11.78 -6.01 14.63
C PRO A 33 -12.73 -6.43 15.75
N GLY A 34 -12.52 -7.61 16.30
CA GLY A 34 -13.31 -8.18 17.41
C GLY A 34 -13.96 -9.52 17.11
N GLU A 35 -14.28 -9.82 15.86
CA GLU A 35 -14.95 -11.05 15.47
C GLU A 35 -14.01 -12.12 14.89
N THR A 36 -12.80 -11.70 14.46
CA THR A 36 -11.84 -12.58 13.79
C THR A 36 -10.48 -12.53 14.50
N PRO A 37 -9.84 -13.67 14.77
CA PRO A 37 -8.47 -13.71 15.31
C PRO A 37 -7.48 -12.98 14.41
N ASP A 38 -6.44 -12.34 14.99
CA ASP A 38 -5.44 -11.60 14.23
C ASP A 38 -4.70 -12.44 13.18
N GLU A 39 -4.60 -13.76 13.42
CA GLU A 39 -3.97 -14.71 12.50
C GLU A 39 -4.75 -14.88 11.19
N GLU A 40 -6.06 -14.68 11.21
CA GLU A 40 -6.95 -14.79 10.04
C GLU A 40 -7.13 -13.44 9.31
N ARG A 41 -6.71 -12.34 9.92
CA ARG A 41 -6.84 -11.00 9.32
C ARG A 41 -5.77 -10.74 8.27
N PRO A 42 -6.10 -10.03 7.18
CA PRO A 42 -5.12 -9.65 6.20
C PRO A 42 -4.07 -8.69 6.79
N GLN A 43 -2.81 -8.95 6.45
CA GLN A 43 -1.69 -8.12 6.88
C GLN A 43 -1.51 -6.92 5.96
N LEU A 44 -1.38 -5.73 6.53
CA LEU A 44 -1.04 -4.51 5.81
C LEU A 44 0.46 -4.20 5.98
N CYS A 45 1.23 -4.50 4.94
CA CYS A 45 2.67 -4.22 4.93
C CYS A 45 2.91 -2.76 4.52
N LEU A 46 3.47 -1.98 5.43
CA LEU A 46 3.83 -0.58 5.21
C LEU A 46 5.34 -0.40 5.38
N ASP A 47 5.86 0.70 4.83
CA ASP A 47 7.27 1.03 5.01
C ASP A 47 7.53 1.66 6.41
N ARG A 48 8.80 1.83 6.74
CA ARG A 48 9.22 2.45 8.01
C ARG A 48 8.73 3.90 8.17
N GLY A 49 8.37 4.59 7.10
CA GLY A 49 7.80 5.93 7.15
C GLY A 49 6.50 5.99 7.93
N TYR A 50 5.76 4.87 7.97
CA TYR A 50 4.47 4.73 8.65
C TYR A 50 4.59 4.22 10.10
N ASP A 51 5.79 4.12 10.67
CA ASP A 51 6.00 3.68 12.05
C ASP A 51 5.60 4.78 13.06
N TYR A 52 4.30 4.92 13.22
CA TYR A 52 3.61 5.79 14.17
C TYR A 52 2.35 5.09 14.66
N ASP A 53 2.00 5.30 15.94
CA ASP A 53 0.81 4.67 16.55
C ASP A 53 -0.46 5.00 15.79
N ALA A 54 -0.64 6.26 15.36
CA ALA A 54 -1.79 6.67 14.56
C ALA A 54 -1.94 5.88 13.25
N CYS A 55 -0.84 5.45 12.60
CA CYS A 55 -0.91 4.62 11.40
C CYS A 55 -1.30 3.17 11.73
N ARG A 56 -0.80 2.64 12.85
CA ARG A 56 -1.16 1.31 13.35
C ARG A 56 -2.64 1.25 13.72
N ASP A 57 -3.14 2.27 14.40
CA ASP A 57 -4.54 2.39 14.79
C ASP A 57 -5.45 2.55 13.56
N THR A 58 -5.03 3.35 12.59
CA THR A 58 -5.76 3.47 11.31
C THR A 58 -5.84 2.12 10.58
N ALA A 59 -4.74 1.38 10.51
CA ALA A 59 -4.74 0.05 9.87
C ALA A 59 -5.68 -0.92 10.60
N ARG A 60 -5.63 -0.96 11.94
CA ARG A 60 -6.51 -1.82 12.76
C ARG A 60 -7.98 -1.43 12.60
N ALA A 61 -8.30 -0.15 12.61
CA ALA A 61 -9.66 0.35 12.41
C ALA A 61 -10.26 -0.07 11.05
N HIS A 62 -9.39 -0.30 10.04
CA HIS A 62 -9.80 -0.83 8.73
C HIS A 62 -9.75 -2.37 8.65
N GLY A 63 -9.54 -3.07 9.76
CA GLY A 63 -9.56 -4.54 9.82
C GLY A 63 -8.24 -5.23 9.42
N TYR A 64 -7.14 -4.48 9.32
CA TYR A 64 -5.82 -5.03 8.95
C TYR A 64 -4.91 -5.20 10.16
N VAL A 65 -4.05 -6.21 10.11
CA VAL A 65 -2.90 -6.32 11.03
C VAL A 65 -1.72 -5.52 10.44
N PRO A 66 -1.28 -4.44 11.11
CA PRO A 66 -0.20 -3.61 10.60
C PRO A 66 1.16 -4.30 10.72
N HIS A 67 1.84 -4.46 9.60
CA HIS A 67 3.20 -4.98 9.51
C HIS A 67 4.15 -3.85 9.10
N ILE A 68 4.66 -3.13 10.09
CA ILE A 68 5.46 -1.92 9.90
C ILE A 68 6.83 -2.12 10.56
N PRO A 69 7.95 -2.08 9.80
CA PRO A 69 9.27 -2.17 10.37
C PRO A 69 9.56 -1.02 11.33
N PRO A 70 10.07 -1.28 12.54
CA PRO A 70 10.33 -0.24 13.52
C PRO A 70 11.43 0.73 13.06
N LYS A 71 11.31 1.99 13.47
CA LYS A 71 12.38 2.98 13.33
C LYS A 71 13.44 2.71 14.38
N ALA A 72 14.68 2.48 13.95
CA ALA A 72 15.79 2.45 14.88
C ALA A 72 15.98 3.84 15.51
N SER A 73 15.94 3.93 16.83
CA SER A 73 16.34 5.11 17.58
C SER A 73 17.41 4.73 18.60
N LYS A 74 18.13 5.74 19.13
CA LYS A 74 19.10 5.50 20.22
C LYS A 74 18.43 4.97 21.48
N ALA A 75 17.15 5.35 21.71
CA ALA A 75 16.36 4.91 22.87
C ALA A 75 15.72 3.53 22.66
N GLN A 76 15.53 3.10 21.41
CA GLN A 76 14.88 1.84 21.09
C GLN A 76 15.61 1.16 19.92
N PRO A 77 16.64 0.36 20.22
CA PRO A 77 17.37 -0.39 19.19
C PRO A 77 16.44 -1.39 18.49
N LEU A 78 16.77 -1.71 17.26
CA LEU A 78 16.00 -2.72 16.50
C LEU A 78 16.08 -4.07 17.24
N PRO A 79 14.97 -4.83 17.27
CA PRO A 79 14.98 -6.20 17.78
C PRO A 79 16.06 -7.05 17.09
N PRO A 80 16.66 -8.04 17.77
CA PRO A 80 17.69 -8.88 17.18
C PRO A 80 17.18 -9.69 15.96
N PRO A 81 18.06 -10.16 15.09
CA PRO A 81 17.69 -11.06 14.01
C PRO A 81 17.00 -12.33 14.57
N GLY A 82 15.81 -12.66 14.02
CA GLY A 82 15.02 -13.82 14.48
C GLY A 82 13.93 -13.49 15.49
N ASP A 83 13.88 -12.28 16.01
CA ASP A 83 12.79 -11.82 16.87
C ASP A 83 11.48 -11.73 16.06
N PRO A 84 10.33 -12.24 16.57
CA PRO A 84 9.03 -12.16 15.91
C PRO A 84 8.59 -10.72 15.60
N ASP A 85 8.98 -9.76 16.44
CA ASP A 85 8.67 -8.34 16.25
C ASP A 85 9.59 -7.67 15.23
N ARG A 86 10.65 -8.36 14.79
CA ARG A 86 11.50 -7.89 13.72
C ARG A 86 10.96 -8.25 12.35
N HIS A 87 9.97 -7.51 11.90
CA HIS A 87 9.40 -7.71 10.57
C HIS A 87 10.44 -7.45 9.45
N PRO A 88 10.74 -8.43 8.59
CA PRO A 88 11.64 -8.21 7.46
C PRO A 88 11.06 -7.13 6.53
N PRO A 89 11.87 -6.17 6.04
CA PRO A 89 11.39 -5.12 5.17
C PRO A 89 10.90 -5.71 3.84
N ARG A 90 9.62 -5.59 3.55
CA ARG A 90 9.02 -6.02 2.26
C ARG A 90 9.02 -4.89 1.23
N ARG A 91 10.08 -4.09 1.18
CA ARG A 91 10.23 -2.94 0.27
C ARG A 91 10.06 -3.30 -1.20
N TRP A 92 10.47 -4.49 -1.58
CA TRP A 92 10.36 -4.98 -2.96
C TRP A 92 8.93 -4.89 -3.53
N VAL A 93 7.89 -5.02 -2.70
CA VAL A 93 6.49 -4.92 -3.13
C VAL A 93 6.17 -3.53 -3.66
N VAL A 94 6.62 -2.48 -2.96
CA VAL A 94 6.43 -1.09 -3.35
C VAL A 94 7.29 -0.76 -4.57
N GLU A 95 8.55 -1.18 -4.57
CA GLU A 95 9.49 -0.96 -5.68
C GLU A 95 8.98 -1.60 -6.98
N VAL A 96 8.41 -2.80 -6.92
CA VAL A 96 7.79 -3.47 -8.07
C VAL A 96 6.58 -2.71 -8.58
N ALA A 97 5.72 -2.19 -7.71
CA ALA A 97 4.57 -1.39 -8.11
C ALA A 97 5.00 -0.10 -8.84
N HIS A 98 5.98 0.62 -8.30
CA HIS A 98 6.56 1.79 -8.96
C HIS A 98 7.18 1.44 -10.32
N ALA A 99 7.92 0.32 -10.41
CA ALA A 99 8.51 -0.13 -11.67
C ALA A 99 7.46 -0.42 -12.74
N TRP A 100 6.28 -0.91 -12.36
CA TRP A 100 5.18 -1.12 -13.31
C TRP A 100 4.60 0.21 -13.82
N PHE A 101 4.36 1.19 -12.95
CA PHE A 101 3.87 2.50 -13.34
C PHE A 101 4.89 3.27 -14.19
N ASN A 102 6.18 3.12 -13.92
CA ASN A 102 7.25 3.77 -14.69
C ASN A 102 7.32 3.34 -16.17
N ARG A 103 6.67 2.25 -16.54
CA ARG A 103 6.52 1.84 -17.96
C ARG A 103 5.55 2.74 -18.74
N PHE A 104 4.74 3.53 -18.06
CA PHE A 104 3.82 4.47 -18.67
C PHE A 104 4.45 5.86 -18.71
N ARG A 105 5.06 6.22 -19.85
CA ARG A 105 5.78 7.49 -20.03
C ARG A 105 4.97 8.71 -19.57
N ARG A 106 3.66 8.69 -19.77
CA ARG A 106 2.77 9.79 -19.41
C ARG A 106 2.60 9.98 -17.90
N LEU A 107 2.93 8.97 -17.10
CA LEU A 107 2.94 9.05 -15.64
C LEU A 107 4.26 9.54 -15.09
N LEU A 108 5.38 9.33 -15.80
CA LEU A 108 6.71 9.80 -15.39
C LEU A 108 6.82 11.32 -15.41
N ILE A 109 6.20 11.97 -16.39
CA ILE A 109 6.17 13.42 -16.51
C ILE A 109 4.71 13.85 -16.45
N ARG A 110 4.38 14.56 -15.37
CA ARG A 110 3.02 15.03 -15.18
C ARG A 110 2.72 16.21 -16.12
N TRP A 111 2.02 15.95 -17.20
CA TRP A 111 1.53 16.96 -18.14
C TRP A 111 0.15 17.51 -17.72
N GLU A 112 -0.62 16.73 -16.99
CA GLU A 112 -1.96 17.07 -16.55
C GLU A 112 -1.93 18.10 -15.43
N LYS A 113 -2.50 19.29 -15.70
CA LYS A 113 -2.62 20.37 -14.70
C LYS A 113 -3.61 20.00 -13.59
N LYS A 114 -4.72 19.33 -13.94
CA LYS A 114 -5.74 18.89 -12.99
C LYS A 114 -5.33 17.56 -12.35
N ALA A 115 -5.44 17.49 -11.01
CA ALA A 115 -5.10 16.28 -10.25
C ALA A 115 -5.99 15.09 -10.64
N ASP A 116 -7.27 15.34 -10.90
CA ASP A 116 -8.24 14.31 -11.26
C ASP A 116 -7.92 13.66 -12.60
N ASN A 117 -7.48 14.44 -13.59
CA ASN A 117 -7.04 13.89 -14.88
C ASN A 117 -5.80 13.02 -14.72
N TYR A 118 -4.85 13.43 -13.88
CA TYR A 118 -3.67 12.62 -13.59
C TYR A 118 -4.07 11.33 -12.85
N LEU A 119 -4.97 11.42 -11.84
CA LEU A 119 -5.48 10.24 -11.13
C LEU A 119 -6.19 9.27 -12.07
N ALA A 120 -7.00 9.77 -13.02
CA ALA A 120 -7.64 8.93 -14.03
C ALA A 120 -6.63 8.15 -14.88
N LEU A 121 -5.50 8.78 -15.27
CA LEU A 121 -4.42 8.08 -15.98
C LEU A 121 -3.73 7.03 -15.10
N VAL A 122 -3.53 7.30 -13.82
CA VAL A 122 -2.99 6.33 -12.86
C VAL A 122 -3.91 5.12 -12.74
N HIS A 123 -5.24 5.34 -12.62
CA HIS A 123 -6.23 4.26 -12.57
C HIS A 123 -6.24 3.44 -13.87
N LEU A 124 -6.19 4.09 -15.03
CA LEU A 124 -6.12 3.39 -16.31
C LEU A 124 -4.85 2.52 -16.41
N ALA A 125 -3.71 3.05 -15.98
CA ALA A 125 -2.47 2.28 -15.94
C ALA A 125 -2.57 1.08 -14.98
N ALA A 126 -3.18 1.26 -13.79
CA ALA A 126 -3.43 0.20 -12.83
C ALA A 126 -4.30 -0.92 -13.44
N VAL A 127 -5.40 -0.57 -14.11
CA VAL A 127 -6.27 -1.52 -14.82
C VAL A 127 -5.49 -2.32 -15.86
N LEU A 128 -4.66 -1.66 -16.68
CA LEU A 128 -3.84 -2.34 -17.69
C LEU A 128 -2.79 -3.27 -17.08
N ILE A 129 -2.20 -2.89 -15.94
CA ILE A 129 -1.26 -3.75 -15.20
C ILE A 129 -1.98 -5.00 -14.70
N ILE A 130 -3.15 -4.82 -14.06
CA ILE A 130 -3.97 -5.92 -13.53
C ILE A 130 -4.40 -6.85 -14.67
N TYR A 131 -4.96 -6.31 -15.74
CA TYR A 131 -5.39 -7.08 -16.90
C TYR A 131 -4.27 -7.95 -17.48
N ARG A 132 -3.08 -7.36 -17.69
CA ARG A 132 -1.92 -8.11 -18.19
C ARG A 132 -1.50 -9.23 -17.23
N LYS A 133 -1.53 -8.98 -15.92
CA LYS A 133 -1.20 -9.99 -14.91
C LYS A 133 -2.20 -11.14 -14.89
N LEU A 134 -3.50 -10.84 -14.95
CA LEU A 134 -4.56 -11.86 -15.01
C LEU A 134 -4.46 -12.70 -16.27
N ARG A 135 -4.21 -12.07 -17.42
CA ARG A 135 -4.01 -12.78 -18.67
C ARG A 135 -2.82 -13.76 -18.62
N HIS A 136 -1.70 -13.33 -18.04
CA HIS A 136 -0.55 -14.22 -17.87
C HIS A 136 -0.79 -15.34 -16.85
N ALA A 137 -1.66 -15.12 -15.86
CA ALA A 137 -2.04 -16.15 -14.89
C ALA A 137 -3.12 -17.14 -15.44
N HIS A 138 -3.44 -17.08 -16.73
CA HIS A 138 -4.46 -17.90 -17.39
C HIS A 138 -5.87 -17.83 -16.77
N LEU A 139 -6.15 -16.79 -15.97
CA LEU A 139 -7.48 -16.60 -15.37
C LEU A 139 -8.51 -16.04 -16.36
N LEU A 140 -8.07 -15.58 -17.54
CA LEU A 140 -8.90 -15.02 -18.60
C LEU A 140 -8.74 -15.78 -19.93
N SER A 141 -7.94 -16.85 -19.97
CA SER A 141 -7.86 -17.75 -21.12
C SER A 141 -8.87 -18.88 -20.94
N GLY A 142 -10.09 -18.64 -21.40
CA GLY A 142 -11.09 -19.68 -21.65
C GLY A 142 -10.88 -20.30 -23.00
#